data_82dd558938eaeb025868df07287b5577
#
_entry.id   82dd558938eaeb025868df07287b5577
#
_cell.length_a   1.000
_cell.length_b   1.000
_cell.length_c   1.000
_cell.angle_alpha   90.00
_cell.angle_beta   90.00
_cell.angle_gamma   90.00
#
_symmetry.space_group_name_H-M   'P 1'
#
loop_
_entity.id
_entity.type
_entity.pdbx_description
1 polymer ?
#
loop_
_entity_poly.entity_id
_entity_poly.type
_entity_poly.pdbx_seq_one_letter_code
_entity_poly.pdbx_strand_id
1 'polypeptide(L)'
;MSKMGLKILVGKYLLSGLKSYNLDLCENCIYGRQRRVSFLRGGHDRKKNVLELLYSDVFGLVNFKSLGAASYFVTFIDDASMKVWGYPMKIKSEVFGIFQKFHVVVERETNKLLKCLRKNNGGEYYSNAFKEYCDKFGIMHEKTMPGTPQQNGVAERMNRTIMENV
;
A
#
# COMPACT_ATOMS: atom_id res chain seq x y z
N MET A 1 20.58 11.09 22.80
CA MET A 1 20.31 11.48 24.21
C MET A 1 19.18 12.51 24.22
N SER A 2 18.24 12.47 25.18
CA SER A 2 17.17 13.46 25.25
C SER A 2 17.66 14.77 25.92
N LYS A 3 17.03 15.92 25.60
CA LYS A 3 17.30 17.21 26.24
C LYS A 3 17.20 17.10 27.75
N MET A 4 16.24 16.32 28.25
CA MET A 4 16.05 16.08 29.67
C MET A 4 17.16 15.22 30.29
N GLY A 5 17.64 14.21 29.57
CA GLY A 5 18.78 13.39 30.00
C GLY A 5 20.09 14.20 30.12
N LEU A 6 20.32 15.09 29.13
CA LEU A 6 21.47 15.99 29.16
C LEU A 6 21.40 16.95 30.34
N LYS A 7 20.21 17.50 30.62
CA LYS A 7 19.96 18.39 31.80
C LYS A 7 20.29 17.71 33.11
N ILE A 8 19.90 16.44 33.28
CA ILE A 8 20.18 15.66 34.49
C ILE A 8 21.69 15.41 34.63
N LEU A 9 22.38 15.07 33.53
CA LEU A 9 23.82 14.79 33.56
C LEU A 9 24.65 16.04 33.89
N VAL A 10 24.29 17.21 33.36
CA VAL A 10 24.92 18.49 33.68
C VAL A 10 24.64 18.88 35.12
N GLY A 11 23.39 18.77 35.59
CA GLY A 11 23.02 19.09 36.97
C GLY A 11 23.67 18.17 38.02
N LYS A 12 24.06 16.95 37.62
CA LYS A 12 24.81 16.01 38.49
C LYS A 12 26.33 16.11 38.33
N TYR A 13 26.84 17.12 37.58
CA TYR A 13 28.29 17.30 37.34
C TYR A 13 29.00 16.10 36.72
N LEU A 14 28.24 15.25 36.01
CA LEU A 14 28.77 14.02 35.40
C LEU A 14 29.43 14.26 34.03
N LEU A 15 29.32 15.49 33.50
CA LEU A 15 29.97 15.92 32.27
C LEU A 15 31.02 16.98 32.60
N SER A 16 32.28 16.54 32.69
CA SER A 16 33.42 17.43 32.99
C SER A 16 33.60 18.47 31.89
N GLY A 17 33.69 19.75 32.28
CA GLY A 17 33.90 20.85 31.34
C GLY A 17 32.62 21.52 30.82
N LEU A 18 31.43 20.98 31.07
CA LEU A 18 30.15 21.57 30.60
C LEU A 18 29.43 22.27 31.77
N LYS A 19 29.57 23.58 31.87
CA LYS A 19 28.94 24.39 32.93
C LYS A 19 27.49 24.78 32.61
N SER A 20 27.19 24.98 31.36
CA SER A 20 25.83 25.25 30.88
C SER A 20 25.67 24.73 29.45
N TYR A 21 24.45 24.48 29.04
CA TYR A 21 24.16 24.12 27.65
C TYR A 21 22.90 24.86 27.19
N ASN A 22 22.94 25.37 25.99
CA ASN A 22 21.76 25.85 25.28
C ASN A 22 21.60 24.96 24.04
N LEU A 23 20.49 24.24 23.98
CA LEU A 23 20.15 23.44 22.79
C LEU A 23 19.08 24.17 22.05
N ASP A 24 19.44 24.77 20.94
CA ASP A 24 18.50 25.31 19.99
C ASP A 24 17.62 24.19 19.39
N LEU A 25 16.54 24.60 18.72
CA LEU A 25 15.67 23.67 18.02
C LEU A 25 16.49 22.91 16.95
N CYS A 26 16.69 21.63 17.18
CA CYS A 26 17.36 20.76 16.22
C CYS A 26 16.30 20.12 15.30
N GLU A 27 16.28 20.50 14.03
CA GLU A 27 15.35 19.97 13.03
C GLU A 27 15.43 18.44 12.95
N ASN A 28 16.64 17.86 12.95
CA ASN A 28 16.81 16.41 12.96
C ASN A 28 16.22 15.73 14.20
N CYS A 29 16.26 16.39 15.37
CA CYS A 29 15.62 15.89 16.58
C CYS A 29 14.09 16.00 16.51
N ILE A 30 13.59 17.02 15.85
CA ILE A 30 12.14 17.19 15.61
C ILE A 30 11.65 16.10 14.66
N TYR A 31 12.32 15.91 13.53
CA TYR A 31 12.00 14.84 12.57
C TYR A 31 12.13 13.43 13.20
N GLY A 32 13.17 13.17 13.96
CA GLY A 32 13.35 11.89 14.66
C GLY A 32 12.33 11.62 15.76
N ARG A 33 11.63 12.65 16.25
CA ARG A 33 10.56 12.53 17.27
C ARG A 33 9.16 12.60 16.69
N GLN A 34 9.02 12.87 15.40
CA GLN A 34 7.72 12.80 14.75
C GLN A 34 7.17 11.39 14.92
N ARG A 35 6.23 11.24 15.86
CA ARG A 35 5.42 10.02 15.92
C ARG A 35 4.61 9.98 14.62
N ARG A 36 4.66 8.85 13.92
CA ARG A 36 3.67 8.60 12.88
C ARG A 36 2.31 8.90 13.47
N VAL A 37 1.58 9.80 12.83
CA VAL A 37 0.21 10.09 13.24
C VAL A 37 -0.52 8.76 13.24
N SER A 38 -0.94 8.29 14.40
CA SER A 38 -1.84 7.16 14.47
C SER A 38 -3.17 7.70 13.98
N PHE A 39 -3.53 7.35 12.75
CA PHE A 39 -4.88 7.64 12.28
C PHE A 39 -5.86 6.99 13.25
N LEU A 40 -6.91 7.75 13.57
CA LEU A 40 -8.01 7.23 14.38
C LEU A 40 -8.36 5.82 13.91
N ARG A 41 -8.54 4.90 14.83
CA ARG A 41 -9.01 3.52 14.60
C ARG A 41 -10.48 3.48 14.13
N GLY A 42 -10.94 4.52 13.44
CA GLY A 42 -12.15 4.51 12.65
C GLY A 42 -11.90 3.54 11.51
N GLY A 43 -12.50 2.38 11.56
CA GLY A 43 -12.40 1.39 10.50
C GLY A 43 -12.77 2.06 9.17
N HIS A 44 -12.04 1.72 8.11
CA HIS A 44 -12.47 2.08 6.76
C HIS A 44 -13.90 1.55 6.57
N ASP A 45 -14.85 2.46 6.38
CA ASP A 45 -16.22 2.07 6.04
C ASP A 45 -16.19 1.37 4.68
N ARG A 46 -16.39 0.05 4.71
CA ARG A 46 -16.41 -0.76 3.51
C ARG A 46 -17.52 -0.33 2.57
N LYS A 47 -17.28 -0.46 1.30
CA LYS A 47 -18.33 -0.26 0.30
C LYS A 47 -19.47 -1.25 0.52
N LYS A 48 -20.69 -0.82 0.21
CA LYS A 48 -21.88 -1.65 0.42
C LYS A 48 -22.10 -2.66 -0.71
N ASN A 49 -21.68 -2.31 -1.91
CA ASN A 49 -21.90 -3.15 -3.09
C ASN A 49 -20.57 -3.64 -3.68
N VAL A 50 -20.62 -4.85 -4.21
CA VAL A 50 -19.51 -5.49 -4.93
C VAL A 50 -19.12 -4.65 -6.13
N LEU A 51 -17.82 -4.57 -6.43
CA LEU A 51 -17.18 -3.79 -7.49
C LEU A 51 -17.32 -2.27 -7.40
N GLU A 52 -17.78 -1.73 -6.27
CA GLU A 52 -17.71 -0.28 -6.05
C GLU A 52 -16.26 0.20 -5.81
N LEU A 53 -15.45 -0.64 -5.19
CA LEU A 53 -14.02 -0.40 -5.00
C LEU A 53 -13.26 -1.71 -5.05
N LEU A 54 -12.30 -1.76 -5.96
CA LEU A 54 -11.38 -2.86 -6.11
C LEU A 54 -9.98 -2.39 -5.74
N TYR A 55 -9.30 -3.11 -4.85
CA TYR A 55 -7.87 -2.91 -4.61
C TYR A 55 -7.07 -3.77 -5.57
N SER A 56 -5.96 -3.24 -6.03
CA SER A 56 -4.99 -4.00 -6.81
C SER A 56 -3.58 -3.78 -6.28
N ASP A 57 -2.85 -4.88 -6.17
CA ASP A 57 -1.46 -4.84 -5.75
C ASP A 57 -0.64 -5.90 -6.50
N VAL A 58 0.60 -5.54 -6.81
CA VAL A 58 1.56 -6.44 -7.46
C VAL A 58 2.62 -6.84 -6.45
N PHE A 59 2.72 -8.11 -6.18
CA PHE A 59 3.71 -8.69 -5.29
C PHE A 59 4.75 -9.53 -6.08
N GLY A 60 5.99 -9.55 -5.62
CA GLY A 60 7.15 -10.31 -6.14
C GLY A 60 8.39 -9.44 -6.08
N LEU A 61 9.58 -9.93 -6.19
CA LEU A 61 10.12 -11.21 -6.66
C LEU A 61 9.89 -12.33 -5.63
N VAL A 62 9.13 -13.36 -5.98
CA VAL A 62 8.98 -14.52 -5.09
C VAL A 62 10.23 -15.38 -5.25
N ASN A 63 10.89 -15.72 -4.14
CA ASN A 63 12.13 -16.51 -4.12
C ASN A 63 11.92 -17.96 -4.63
N PHE A 64 10.69 -18.40 -4.75
CA PHE A 64 10.32 -19.71 -5.26
C PHE A 64 9.65 -19.55 -6.62
N LYS A 65 10.29 -20.09 -7.65
CA LYS A 65 9.65 -20.20 -8.96
C LYS A 65 8.47 -21.16 -8.82
N SER A 66 7.25 -20.70 -9.11
CA SER A 66 6.10 -21.58 -9.24
C SER A 66 6.36 -22.61 -10.36
N LEU A 67 5.59 -23.70 -10.39
CA LEU A 67 5.65 -24.70 -11.48
C LEU A 67 5.53 -24.08 -12.88
N GLY A 68 4.93 -22.88 -13.00
CA GLY A 68 4.82 -22.12 -14.24
C GLY A 68 5.90 -21.03 -14.45
N ALA A 69 7.00 -21.04 -13.66
CA ALA A 69 8.07 -20.03 -13.69
C ALA A 69 7.58 -18.58 -13.46
N ALA A 70 6.45 -18.39 -12.77
CA ALA A 70 5.97 -17.10 -12.36
C ALA A 70 6.84 -16.53 -11.23
N SER A 71 7.25 -15.27 -11.36
CA SER A 71 8.07 -14.55 -10.38
C SER A 71 7.28 -13.46 -9.65
N TYR A 72 6.12 -13.12 -10.16
CA TYR A 72 5.21 -12.09 -9.63
C TYR A 72 3.79 -12.64 -9.60
N PHE A 73 2.94 -11.98 -8.83
CA PHE A 73 1.50 -12.14 -8.95
C PHE A 73 0.82 -10.79 -8.72
N VAL A 74 -0.33 -10.61 -9.37
CA VAL A 74 -1.23 -9.49 -9.10
C VAL A 74 -2.45 -10.01 -8.36
N THR A 75 -2.88 -9.27 -7.36
CA THR A 75 -4.13 -9.53 -6.65
C THR A 75 -5.14 -8.42 -6.94
N PHE A 76 -6.39 -8.82 -7.09
CA PHE A 76 -7.55 -7.94 -7.11
C PHE A 76 -8.43 -8.31 -5.93
N ILE A 77 -8.81 -7.33 -5.10
CA ILE A 77 -9.57 -7.55 -3.86
C ILE A 77 -10.76 -6.62 -3.85
N ASP A 78 -11.95 -7.18 -3.81
CA ASP A 78 -13.17 -6.39 -3.68
C ASP A 78 -13.37 -5.92 -2.24
N ASP A 79 -13.61 -4.62 -2.06
CA ASP A 79 -13.74 -4.01 -0.73
C ASP A 79 -14.98 -4.47 0.02
N ALA A 80 -16.09 -4.71 -0.69
CA ALA A 80 -17.36 -5.11 -0.08
C ALA A 80 -17.35 -6.57 0.37
N SER A 81 -17.00 -7.48 -0.53
CA SER A 81 -17.06 -8.93 -0.29
C SER A 81 -15.77 -9.51 0.26
N MET A 82 -14.65 -8.79 0.18
CA MET A 82 -13.31 -9.31 0.46
C MET A 82 -12.90 -10.49 -0.41
N LYS A 83 -13.61 -10.74 -1.50
CA LYS A 83 -13.22 -11.75 -2.49
C LYS A 83 -11.90 -11.36 -3.13
N VAL A 84 -11.00 -12.33 -3.26
CA VAL A 84 -9.66 -12.15 -3.79
C VAL A 84 -9.52 -12.96 -5.06
N TRP A 85 -8.95 -12.33 -6.09
CA TRP A 85 -8.52 -12.98 -7.32
C TRP A 85 -7.03 -12.76 -7.47
N GLY A 86 -6.27 -13.83 -7.60
CA GLY A 86 -4.82 -13.82 -7.76
C GLY A 86 -4.41 -14.39 -9.11
N TYR A 87 -3.53 -13.69 -9.81
CA TYR A 87 -3.01 -14.11 -11.12
C TYR A 87 -1.49 -14.11 -11.11
N PRO A 88 -0.86 -15.27 -11.38
CA PRO A 88 0.58 -15.37 -11.51
C PRO A 88 1.06 -14.70 -12.80
N MET A 89 2.25 -14.07 -12.73
CA MET A 89 2.88 -13.35 -13.83
C MET A 89 4.36 -13.67 -13.91
N LYS A 90 4.94 -13.64 -15.12
CA LYS A 90 6.39 -13.73 -15.32
C LYS A 90 7.07 -12.36 -15.18
N ILE A 91 6.43 -11.33 -15.70
CA ILE A 91 6.91 -9.94 -15.68
C ILE A 91 5.79 -8.99 -15.27
N LYS A 92 6.14 -7.90 -14.61
CA LYS A 92 5.16 -6.92 -14.10
C LYS A 92 4.33 -6.23 -15.19
N SER A 93 4.86 -6.12 -16.40
CA SER A 93 4.14 -5.50 -17.52
C SER A 93 2.91 -6.28 -17.98
N GLU A 94 2.73 -7.53 -17.55
CA GLU A 94 1.54 -8.34 -17.85
C GLU A 94 0.28 -7.86 -17.11
N VAL A 95 0.42 -7.02 -16.08
CA VAL A 95 -0.70 -6.53 -15.25
C VAL A 95 -1.86 -5.98 -16.07
N PHE A 96 -1.55 -5.18 -17.10
CA PHE A 96 -2.60 -4.58 -17.93
C PHE A 96 -3.43 -5.63 -18.67
N GLY A 97 -2.78 -6.57 -19.33
CA GLY A 97 -3.48 -7.64 -20.05
C GLY A 97 -4.29 -8.56 -19.14
N ILE A 98 -3.78 -8.80 -17.92
CA ILE A 98 -4.50 -9.57 -16.90
C ILE A 98 -5.71 -8.79 -16.40
N PHE A 99 -5.55 -7.48 -16.13
CA PHE A 99 -6.66 -6.63 -15.70
C PHE A 99 -7.79 -6.59 -16.73
N GLN A 100 -7.47 -6.48 -18.00
CA GLN A 100 -8.48 -6.50 -19.08
C GLN A 100 -9.31 -7.79 -19.07
N LYS A 101 -8.65 -8.95 -18.94
CA LYS A 101 -9.33 -10.25 -18.87
C LYS A 101 -10.16 -10.37 -17.60
N PHE A 102 -9.59 -10.01 -16.47
CA PHE A 102 -10.26 -10.02 -15.17
C PHE A 102 -11.51 -9.14 -15.16
N HIS A 103 -11.40 -7.90 -15.67
CA HIS A 103 -12.50 -6.94 -15.70
C HIS A 103 -13.73 -7.52 -16.42
N VAL A 104 -13.54 -8.08 -17.61
CA VAL A 104 -14.64 -8.70 -18.37
C VAL A 104 -15.27 -9.88 -17.62
N VAL A 105 -14.44 -10.72 -16.98
CA VAL A 105 -14.93 -11.90 -16.28
C VAL A 105 -15.69 -11.50 -15.01
N VAL A 106 -15.14 -10.60 -14.21
CA VAL A 106 -15.74 -10.25 -12.92
C VAL A 106 -17.05 -9.49 -13.07
N GLU A 107 -17.19 -8.64 -14.08
CA GLU A 107 -18.46 -7.97 -14.36
C GLU A 107 -19.55 -8.95 -14.81
N ARG A 108 -19.18 -9.97 -15.58
CA ARG A 108 -20.11 -11.04 -15.98
C ARG A 108 -20.51 -11.94 -14.80
N GLU A 109 -19.53 -12.30 -13.93
CA GLU A 109 -19.83 -13.10 -12.74
C GLU A 109 -20.76 -12.39 -11.75
N THR A 110 -20.56 -11.09 -11.56
CA THR A 110 -21.27 -10.33 -10.53
C THR A 110 -22.51 -9.61 -11.05
N ASN A 111 -22.66 -9.49 -12.36
CA ASN A 111 -23.63 -8.63 -13.04
C ASN A 111 -23.61 -7.19 -12.51
N LYS A 112 -22.40 -6.68 -12.20
CA LYS A 112 -22.12 -5.34 -11.70
C LYS A 112 -20.98 -4.73 -12.48
N LEU A 113 -21.00 -3.40 -12.64
CA LEU A 113 -19.91 -2.64 -13.26
C LEU A 113 -18.85 -2.25 -12.21
N LEU A 114 -17.58 -2.37 -12.60
CA LEU A 114 -16.46 -1.90 -11.80
C LEU A 114 -16.42 -0.37 -11.80
N LYS A 115 -16.55 0.25 -10.62
CA LYS A 115 -16.58 1.71 -10.51
C LYS A 115 -15.22 2.32 -10.23
N CYS A 116 -14.42 1.69 -9.36
CA CYS A 116 -13.16 2.25 -8.90
C CYS A 116 -12.08 1.18 -8.74
N LEU A 117 -10.91 1.45 -9.29
CA LEU A 117 -9.70 0.67 -9.08
C LEU A 117 -8.70 1.49 -8.25
N ARG A 118 -8.44 1.06 -7.03
CA ARG A 118 -7.41 1.63 -6.16
C ARG A 118 -6.15 0.77 -6.20
N LYS A 119 -5.02 1.40 -6.44
CA LYS A 119 -3.72 0.75 -6.63
C LYS A 119 -2.64 1.40 -5.79
N ASN A 120 -1.55 0.67 -5.61
CA ASN A 120 -0.32 1.23 -5.09
C ASN A 120 0.36 2.14 -6.15
N ASN A 121 1.46 2.81 -5.78
CA ASN A 121 2.21 3.68 -6.68
C ASN A 121 3.17 2.90 -7.61
N GLY A 122 2.89 1.65 -7.93
CA GLY A 122 3.70 0.85 -8.85
C GLY A 122 3.65 1.38 -10.28
N GLY A 123 4.80 1.40 -10.96
CA GLY A 123 4.95 1.91 -12.33
C GLY A 123 4.13 1.13 -13.37
N GLU A 124 3.76 -0.11 -13.08
CA GLU A 124 3.00 -1.02 -13.94
C GLU A 124 1.60 -0.51 -14.32
N TYR A 125 1.05 0.40 -13.51
CA TYR A 125 -0.29 0.99 -13.73
C TYR A 125 -0.24 2.37 -14.40
N TYR A 126 0.95 2.86 -14.79
CA TYR A 126 1.11 4.22 -15.33
C TYR A 126 1.12 4.29 -16.86
N SER A 127 0.92 3.16 -17.56
CA SER A 127 0.86 3.20 -19.02
C SER A 127 -0.35 4.01 -19.50
N ASN A 128 -0.17 4.78 -20.57
CA ASN A 128 -1.27 5.52 -21.18
C ASN A 128 -2.39 4.56 -21.60
N ALA A 129 -2.05 3.38 -22.10
CA ALA A 129 -3.01 2.36 -22.47
C ALA A 129 -3.89 1.90 -21.28
N PHE A 130 -3.31 1.79 -20.07
CA PHE A 130 -4.09 1.46 -18.87
C PHE A 130 -5.07 2.58 -18.53
N LYS A 131 -4.62 3.83 -18.59
CA LYS A 131 -5.45 5.00 -18.33
C LYS A 131 -6.58 5.10 -19.34
N GLU A 132 -6.28 5.04 -20.64
CA GLU A 132 -7.27 5.09 -21.72
C GLU A 132 -8.32 3.98 -21.59
N TYR A 133 -7.89 2.79 -21.18
CA TYR A 133 -8.81 1.68 -20.90
C TYR A 133 -9.77 2.00 -19.76
N CYS A 134 -9.25 2.49 -18.62
CA CYS A 134 -10.11 2.88 -17.50
C CYS A 134 -11.08 4.00 -17.88
N ASP A 135 -10.60 5.02 -18.59
CA ASP A 135 -11.43 6.14 -19.07
C ASP A 135 -12.53 5.64 -20.01
N LYS A 136 -12.21 4.71 -20.92
CA LYS A 136 -13.17 4.11 -21.87
C LYS A 136 -14.32 3.39 -21.16
N PHE A 137 -14.04 2.70 -20.06
CA PHE A 137 -15.03 1.93 -19.31
C PHE A 137 -15.60 2.69 -18.10
N GLY A 138 -15.22 3.95 -17.88
CA GLY A 138 -15.68 4.77 -16.77
C GLY A 138 -15.17 4.30 -15.41
N ILE A 139 -14.03 3.60 -15.36
CA ILE A 139 -13.42 3.10 -14.14
C ILE A 139 -12.59 4.21 -13.52
N MET A 140 -12.98 4.69 -12.35
CA MET A 140 -12.20 5.66 -11.58
C MET A 140 -10.87 5.03 -11.15
N HIS A 141 -9.78 5.74 -11.41
CA HIS A 141 -8.43 5.26 -11.16
C HIS A 141 -7.83 6.01 -9.97
N GLU A 142 -7.93 5.44 -8.77
CA GLU A 142 -7.39 6.04 -7.55
C GLU A 142 -5.98 5.55 -7.24
N LYS A 143 -5.14 6.49 -6.83
CA LYS A 143 -3.79 6.21 -6.33
C LYS A 143 -3.81 6.32 -4.81
N THR A 144 -3.12 5.41 -4.14
CA THR A 144 -2.82 5.60 -2.71
C THR A 144 -1.84 6.75 -2.55
N MET A 145 -2.11 7.65 -1.61
CA MET A 145 -1.20 8.76 -1.34
C MET A 145 0.13 8.23 -0.78
N PRO A 146 1.28 8.77 -1.24
CA PRO A 146 2.58 8.46 -0.65
C PRO A 146 2.54 8.68 0.87
N GLY A 147 3.05 7.73 1.65
CA GLY A 147 3.07 7.81 3.11
C GLY A 147 1.76 7.42 3.82
N THR A 148 0.74 6.98 3.10
CA THR A 148 -0.51 6.46 3.68
C THR A 148 -0.68 4.95 3.40
N PRO A 149 0.14 4.08 4.02
CA PRO A 149 0.06 2.62 3.79
C PRO A 149 -1.31 2.04 4.20
N GLN A 150 -2.06 2.77 5.03
CA GLN A 150 -3.41 2.35 5.45
C GLN A 150 -4.41 2.25 4.29
N GLN A 151 -4.23 3.06 3.24
CA GLN A 151 -5.14 3.04 2.07
C GLN A 151 -4.96 1.78 1.21
N ASN A 152 -3.77 1.16 1.22
CA ASN A 152 -3.52 -0.11 0.55
C ASN A 152 -3.30 -1.28 1.52
N GLY A 153 -3.44 -1.03 2.82
CA GLY A 153 -3.19 -2.00 3.88
C GLY A 153 -4.08 -3.25 3.80
N VAL A 154 -5.21 -3.18 3.09
CA VAL A 154 -6.06 -4.36 2.81
C VAL A 154 -5.32 -5.29 1.85
N ALA A 155 -4.84 -4.78 0.72
CA ALA A 155 -4.12 -5.56 -0.28
C ALA A 155 -2.79 -6.10 0.25
N GLU A 156 -2.02 -5.26 0.94
CA GLU A 156 -0.73 -5.66 1.53
C GLU A 156 -0.88 -6.79 2.57
N ARG A 157 -1.87 -6.68 3.47
CA ARG A 157 -2.14 -7.75 4.45
C ARG A 157 -2.59 -9.03 3.79
N MET A 158 -3.46 -8.93 2.78
CA MET A 158 -3.95 -10.11 2.06
C MET A 158 -2.81 -10.81 1.31
N ASN A 159 -1.95 -10.06 0.61
CA ASN A 159 -0.78 -10.60 -0.05
C ASN A 159 0.16 -11.30 0.94
N ARG A 160 0.39 -10.71 2.12
CA ARG A 160 1.17 -11.37 3.17
C ARG A 160 0.52 -12.68 3.61
N THR A 161 -0.79 -12.68 3.87
CA THR A 161 -1.51 -13.90 4.27
C THR A 161 -1.43 -14.99 3.21
N ILE A 162 -1.56 -14.63 1.92
CA ILE A 162 -1.39 -15.57 0.82
C ILE A 162 0.01 -16.18 0.85
N MET A 163 1.05 -15.36 1.03
CA MET A 163 2.45 -15.81 1.03
C MET A 163 2.83 -16.65 2.25
N GLU A 164 2.19 -16.42 3.39
CA GLU A 164 2.42 -17.18 4.62
C GLU A 164 1.77 -18.58 4.58
N ASN A 165 0.81 -18.79 3.67
CA ASN A 165 0.06 -20.04 3.53
C ASN A 165 0.41 -20.84 2.25
N VAL A 166 1.44 -20.45 1.52
CA VAL A 166 1.98 -21.15 0.35
C VAL A 166 3.34 -21.74 0.68
#